data_968414a59878e1e8ad0d17aaebe5b425
#
_entry.id   968414a59878e1e8ad0d17aaebe5b425
#
_cell.length_a   1.000
_cell.length_b   1.000
_cell.length_c   1.000
_cell.angle_alpha   90.00
_cell.angle_beta   90.00
_cell.angle_gamma   90.00
#
_symmetry.space_group_name_H-M   'P 1'
#
loop_
_entity.id
_entity.type
_entity.pdbx_description
1 polymer ?
#
loop_
_entity_poly.entity_id
_entity_poly.type
_entity_poly.pdbx_seq_one_letter_code
_entity_poly.pdbx_strand_id
1 'polypeptide(L)'
;ELYMFAQANSEHCRHKIFNADWIIDGKKQDKSLFKMIKNTFEKTPDFVLSAYKDNAAVMEGSKVGRFFADQDGQYRYHNEDAHILMKVETHNHPTAISPFPGAATGSGGEIRDEGATGRGAKPKAGLTGFSVSNLIIPNFEQPWENPLSKPNRIASALDIMIEGPLGGAAFNNEFGRPALLGYFRTYEEKVNSFNGEEVRGYHKPIMLAGGIGNIRGEHVQKGEIPVGAKLIVLGGPAMNIGLGGGAASSMDSGKSKEDLDFASVQRENPEMERRCQEVIDRCWQLGDENPILFIHDVGAGGLSNAMPELVHDGERGGKFDLRSILCDEKGMSPLEIWCNESQERYVLSILEK
;
A
#
# COMPACT_ATOMS: atom_id res chain seq x y z
N GLU A 1 25.07 -1.51 -8.21
CA GLU A 1 23.94 -2.32 -7.73
C GLU A 1 23.84 -2.31 -6.20
N LEU A 2 24.87 -2.77 -5.48
CA LEU A 2 24.85 -2.76 -4.00
C LEU A 2 24.60 -1.38 -3.39
N TYR A 3 25.16 -0.33 -3.98
CA TYR A 3 24.92 1.04 -3.53
C TYR A 3 23.47 1.47 -3.78
N MET A 4 22.93 1.16 -4.96
CA MET A 4 21.53 1.43 -5.30
C MET A 4 20.59 0.67 -4.36
N PHE A 5 20.86 -0.61 -4.10
CA PHE A 5 20.08 -1.42 -3.17
C PHE A 5 20.09 -0.81 -1.76
N ALA A 6 21.27 -0.42 -1.25
CA ALA A 6 21.39 0.17 0.08
C ALA A 6 20.64 1.50 0.23
N GLN A 7 20.54 2.29 -0.86
CA GLN A 7 19.80 3.56 -0.85
C GLN A 7 18.28 3.36 -0.95
N ALA A 8 17.84 2.32 -1.63
CA ALA A 8 16.42 2.03 -1.85
C ALA A 8 15.83 1.06 -0.82
N ASN A 9 16.68 0.35 -0.09
CA ASN A 9 16.23 -0.69 0.84
C ASN A 9 15.34 -0.11 1.92
N SER A 10 14.15 -0.67 2.02
CA SER A 10 13.14 -0.35 3.02
C SER A 10 12.98 -1.55 3.95
N GLU A 11 12.84 -1.29 5.24
CA GLU A 11 12.55 -2.32 6.23
C GLU A 11 11.06 -2.42 6.57
N HIS A 12 10.16 -1.91 5.72
CA HIS A 12 8.73 -1.92 6.00
C HIS A 12 8.17 -3.33 6.21
N CYS A 13 8.74 -4.35 5.57
CA CYS A 13 8.38 -5.75 5.75
C CYS A 13 9.29 -6.46 6.76
N ARG A 14 9.35 -6.00 8.00
CA ARG A 14 10.18 -6.59 9.07
C ARG A 14 9.70 -7.97 9.54
N HIS A 15 9.55 -8.91 8.65
CA HIS A 15 9.11 -10.27 8.97
C HIS A 15 9.99 -10.96 10.01
N LYS A 16 11.26 -10.60 10.09
CA LYS A 16 12.19 -11.14 11.09
C LYS A 16 11.73 -10.85 12.52
N ILE A 17 11.22 -9.65 12.79
CA ILE A 17 10.69 -9.28 14.12
C ILE A 17 9.43 -10.08 14.41
N PHE A 18 8.52 -10.19 13.45
CA PHE A 18 7.29 -10.96 13.60
C PHE A 18 7.51 -12.46 13.72
N ASN A 19 8.64 -12.96 13.25
CA ASN A 19 9.02 -14.38 13.37
C ASN A 19 10.05 -14.65 14.49
N ALA A 20 10.43 -13.67 15.28
CA ALA A 20 11.32 -13.85 16.42
C ALA A 20 10.70 -14.72 17.53
N ASP A 21 11.54 -15.32 18.35
CA ASP A 21 11.13 -15.96 19.60
C ASP A 21 10.63 -14.90 20.59
N TRP A 22 9.44 -15.11 21.13
CA TRP A 22 8.84 -14.18 22.07
C TRP A 22 8.76 -14.76 23.47
N ILE A 23 9.12 -13.93 24.46
CA ILE A 23 8.99 -14.22 25.88
C ILE A 23 8.02 -13.18 26.46
N ILE A 24 6.87 -13.63 26.94
CA ILE A 24 5.84 -12.79 27.55
C ILE A 24 5.74 -13.16 29.03
N ASP A 25 5.95 -12.20 29.91
CA ASP A 25 5.96 -12.38 31.36
C ASP A 25 6.85 -13.55 31.80
N GLY A 26 8.06 -13.62 31.23
CA GLY A 26 9.04 -14.68 31.51
C GLY A 26 8.73 -16.05 30.91
N LYS A 27 7.66 -16.19 30.14
CA LYS A 27 7.26 -17.45 29.48
C LYS A 27 7.54 -17.39 27.99
N LYS A 28 8.37 -18.33 27.50
CA LYS A 28 8.56 -18.49 26.05
C LYS A 28 7.25 -18.91 25.41
N GLN A 29 6.90 -18.22 24.31
CA GLN A 29 5.74 -18.55 23.50
C GLN A 29 6.11 -19.60 22.44
N ASP A 30 5.17 -20.45 22.09
CA ASP A 30 5.31 -21.50 21.07
C ASP A 30 5.20 -20.94 19.64
N LYS A 31 4.67 -19.72 19.49
CA LYS A 31 4.47 -19.02 18.22
C LYS A 31 5.09 -17.64 18.25
N SER A 32 5.67 -17.22 17.11
CA SER A 32 6.00 -15.82 16.86
C SER A 32 4.73 -14.96 16.73
N LEU A 33 4.83 -13.64 16.85
CA LEU A 33 3.67 -12.75 16.68
C LEU A 33 2.99 -12.96 15.33
N PHE A 34 3.75 -13.08 14.25
CA PHE A 34 3.18 -13.31 12.94
C PHE A 34 2.47 -14.67 12.82
N LYS A 35 3.02 -15.71 13.45
CA LYS A 35 2.33 -17.03 13.54
C LYS A 35 1.06 -16.97 14.38
N MET A 36 1.01 -16.13 15.43
CA MET A 36 -0.21 -15.89 16.19
C MET A 36 -1.30 -15.26 15.33
N ILE A 37 -0.95 -14.27 14.50
CA ILE A 37 -1.86 -13.66 13.54
C ILE A 37 -2.36 -14.69 12.53
N LYS A 38 -1.45 -15.43 11.90
CA LYS A 38 -1.79 -16.48 10.90
C LYS A 38 -2.59 -17.63 11.47
N ASN A 39 -2.51 -17.88 12.79
CA ASN A 39 -3.22 -18.97 13.44
C ASN A 39 -4.75 -18.91 13.25
N THR A 40 -5.31 -17.71 13.07
CA THR A 40 -6.74 -17.56 12.76
C THR A 40 -7.07 -18.22 11.41
N PHE A 41 -6.27 -17.92 10.38
CA PHE A 41 -6.42 -18.54 9.07
C PHE A 41 -6.14 -20.04 9.10
N GLU A 42 -5.09 -20.48 9.80
CA GLU A 42 -4.75 -21.90 9.93
C GLU A 42 -5.87 -22.73 10.58
N LYS A 43 -6.62 -22.12 11.52
CA LYS A 43 -7.73 -22.79 12.21
C LYS A 43 -9.06 -22.72 11.47
N THR A 44 -9.25 -21.73 10.65
CA THR A 44 -10.50 -21.49 9.92
C THR A 44 -10.19 -21.04 8.49
N PRO A 45 -9.63 -21.95 7.65
CA PRO A 45 -9.26 -21.62 6.29
C PRO A 45 -10.44 -21.57 5.32
N ASP A 46 -11.61 -22.05 5.76
CA ASP A 46 -12.81 -22.12 4.93
C ASP A 46 -13.15 -20.75 4.34
N PHE A 47 -13.54 -20.72 3.06
CA PHE A 47 -13.87 -19.51 2.30
C PHE A 47 -12.70 -18.57 2.01
N VAL A 48 -11.47 -18.86 2.41
CA VAL A 48 -10.29 -18.07 2.07
C VAL A 48 -9.61 -18.67 0.86
N LEU A 49 -9.61 -17.94 -0.26
CA LEU A 49 -9.02 -18.39 -1.52
C LEU A 49 -7.53 -18.00 -1.63
N SER A 50 -7.15 -16.87 -1.05
CA SER A 50 -5.77 -16.41 -0.98
C SER A 50 -5.55 -15.55 0.27
N ALA A 51 -4.49 -15.85 1.04
CA ALA A 51 -4.04 -15.02 2.15
C ALA A 51 -2.53 -15.14 2.32
N TYR A 52 -1.86 -14.02 2.65
CA TYR A 52 -0.41 -13.93 2.90
C TYR A 52 0.49 -14.29 1.69
N LYS A 53 -0.04 -14.29 0.49
CA LYS A 53 0.67 -14.68 -0.74
C LYS A 53 0.62 -13.64 -1.85
N ASP A 54 -0.23 -12.64 -1.72
CA ASP A 54 -0.49 -11.62 -2.72
C ASP A 54 -0.74 -10.27 -2.04
N ASN A 55 -0.90 -9.21 -2.81
CA ASN A 55 -1.11 -7.85 -2.33
C ASN A 55 -2.37 -7.70 -1.46
N ALA A 56 -3.42 -8.47 -1.73
CA ALA A 56 -4.64 -8.49 -0.92
C ALA A 56 -5.08 -9.92 -0.59
N ALA A 57 -5.86 -10.08 0.48
CA ALA A 57 -6.54 -11.32 0.78
C ALA A 57 -7.80 -11.47 -0.08
N VAL A 58 -8.08 -12.70 -0.52
CA VAL A 58 -9.26 -13.03 -1.32
C VAL A 58 -10.11 -14.07 -0.58
N MET A 59 -11.38 -13.74 -0.42
CA MET A 59 -12.38 -14.64 0.14
C MET A 59 -13.42 -15.03 -0.91
N GLU A 60 -14.04 -16.20 -0.72
CA GLU A 60 -15.12 -16.66 -1.56
C GLU A 60 -16.27 -15.66 -1.56
N GLY A 61 -16.73 -15.31 -2.74
CA GLY A 61 -17.89 -14.44 -2.97
C GLY A 61 -19.07 -15.22 -3.53
N SER A 62 -19.84 -14.56 -4.36
CA SER A 62 -21.08 -15.12 -4.92
C SER A 62 -21.12 -14.99 -6.42
N LYS A 63 -21.99 -15.75 -7.05
CA LYS A 63 -22.40 -15.52 -8.45
C LYS A 63 -23.22 -14.25 -8.53
N VAL A 64 -22.74 -13.32 -9.34
CA VAL A 64 -23.38 -12.00 -9.51
C VAL A 64 -23.40 -11.60 -10.99
N GLY A 65 -24.35 -10.77 -11.35
CA GLY A 65 -24.36 -10.10 -12.63
C GLY A 65 -23.49 -8.83 -12.58
N ARG A 66 -22.33 -8.86 -13.22
CA ARG A 66 -21.47 -7.70 -13.36
C ARG A 66 -21.75 -7.00 -14.69
N PHE A 67 -21.86 -5.69 -14.66
CA PHE A 67 -22.19 -4.88 -15.84
C PHE A 67 -20.95 -4.17 -16.37
N PHE A 68 -20.47 -4.57 -17.54
CA PHE A 68 -19.32 -3.97 -18.22
C PHE A 68 -19.39 -4.19 -19.73
N ALA A 69 -18.52 -3.50 -20.47
CA ALA A 69 -18.48 -3.58 -21.92
C ALA A 69 -17.73 -4.84 -22.40
N ASP A 70 -18.33 -5.56 -23.33
CA ASP A 70 -17.68 -6.63 -24.10
C ASP A 70 -16.61 -6.10 -25.07
N GLN A 71 -15.95 -7.01 -25.76
CA GLN A 71 -14.97 -6.70 -26.79
C GLN A 71 -15.53 -5.85 -27.94
N ASP A 72 -16.82 -5.98 -28.21
CA ASP A 72 -17.55 -5.18 -29.22
C ASP A 72 -17.95 -3.78 -28.70
N GLY A 73 -17.59 -3.43 -27.45
CA GLY A 73 -17.92 -2.17 -26.82
C GLY A 73 -19.37 -2.07 -26.29
N GLN A 74 -20.16 -3.15 -26.39
CA GLN A 74 -21.54 -3.16 -25.88
C GLN A 74 -21.57 -3.54 -24.40
N TYR A 75 -22.30 -2.77 -23.61
CA TYR A 75 -22.47 -3.05 -22.17
C TYR A 75 -23.50 -4.16 -21.95
N ARG A 76 -23.10 -5.19 -21.23
CA ARG A 76 -23.94 -6.36 -20.89
C ARG A 76 -23.73 -6.80 -19.45
N TYR A 77 -24.69 -7.58 -18.94
CA TYR A 77 -24.53 -8.31 -17.69
C TYR A 77 -23.81 -9.63 -17.93
N HIS A 78 -22.73 -9.85 -17.21
CA HIS A 78 -21.95 -11.08 -17.19
C HIS A 78 -22.17 -11.78 -15.86
N ASN A 79 -22.75 -12.97 -15.89
CA ASN A 79 -22.92 -13.78 -14.68
C ASN A 79 -21.63 -14.57 -14.42
N GLU A 80 -20.96 -14.25 -13.34
CA GLU A 80 -19.67 -14.82 -12.97
C GLU A 80 -19.50 -14.95 -11.47
N ASP A 81 -18.55 -15.80 -11.04
CA ASP A 81 -18.12 -15.85 -9.65
C ASP A 81 -17.26 -14.61 -9.36
N ALA A 82 -17.79 -13.71 -8.54
CA ALA A 82 -17.09 -12.52 -8.08
C ALA A 82 -16.68 -12.72 -6.62
N HIS A 83 -15.40 -13.00 -6.42
CA HIS A 83 -14.83 -13.14 -5.09
C HIS A 83 -14.53 -11.77 -4.48
N ILE A 84 -14.45 -11.73 -3.15
CA ILE A 84 -14.25 -10.51 -2.37
C ILE A 84 -12.76 -10.42 -2.05
N LEU A 85 -12.14 -9.33 -2.40
CA LEU A 85 -10.80 -9.01 -1.92
C LEU A 85 -10.85 -7.89 -0.89
N MET A 86 -9.89 -7.93 0.03
CA MET A 86 -9.76 -6.96 1.12
C MET A 86 -8.28 -6.64 1.35
N LYS A 87 -7.99 -5.36 1.43
CA LYS A 87 -6.65 -4.83 1.73
C LYS A 87 -6.74 -3.79 2.82
N VAL A 88 -5.72 -3.78 3.68
CA VAL A 88 -5.47 -2.69 4.64
C VAL A 88 -3.98 -2.37 4.60
N GLU A 89 -3.66 -1.10 4.45
CA GLU A 89 -2.30 -0.57 4.37
C GLU A 89 -2.11 0.55 5.40
N THR A 90 -0.89 0.72 5.91
CA THR A 90 -0.55 1.85 6.79
C THR A 90 0.31 2.86 6.05
N HIS A 91 0.03 4.15 6.26
CA HIS A 91 0.83 5.25 5.69
C HIS A 91 1.14 6.31 6.74
N ASN A 92 1.82 5.87 7.80
CA ASN A 92 1.99 6.61 9.04
C ASN A 92 2.95 7.80 8.93
N HIS A 93 4.16 7.58 8.39
CA HIS A 93 5.20 8.61 8.36
C HIS A 93 4.85 9.79 7.44
N PRO A 94 4.45 9.58 6.18
CA PRO A 94 4.03 10.68 5.32
C PRO A 94 2.84 11.47 5.89
N THR A 95 1.88 10.79 6.52
CA THR A 95 0.75 11.44 7.20
C THR A 95 1.19 12.26 8.40
N ALA A 96 2.24 11.83 9.13
CA ALA A 96 2.80 12.60 10.23
C ALA A 96 3.50 13.90 9.75
N ILE A 97 4.09 13.89 8.57
CA ILE A 97 4.81 15.03 8.00
C ILE A 97 3.85 15.99 7.29
N SER A 98 2.95 15.46 6.48
CA SER A 98 2.00 16.25 5.69
C SER A 98 0.66 15.48 5.61
N PRO A 99 -0.29 15.77 6.50
CA PRO A 99 -1.46 14.92 6.71
C PRO A 99 -2.33 14.70 5.47
N PHE A 100 -2.64 15.75 4.71
CA PHE A 100 -3.48 15.64 3.52
C PHE A 100 -2.81 14.80 2.42
N PRO A 101 -1.63 15.17 1.86
CA PRO A 101 -1.02 14.37 0.82
C PRO A 101 -0.55 12.99 1.31
N GLY A 102 -0.14 12.88 2.57
CA GLY A 102 0.25 11.61 3.17
C GLY A 102 -0.91 10.61 3.26
N ALA A 103 -2.09 11.05 3.64
CA ALA A 103 -3.28 10.20 3.69
C ALA A 103 -3.84 9.92 2.28
N ALA A 104 -3.76 10.88 1.38
CA ALA A 104 -4.17 10.71 -0.02
C ALA A 104 -3.34 9.62 -0.70
N THR A 105 -2.01 9.73 -0.64
CA THR A 105 -1.11 8.71 -1.24
C THR A 105 -1.20 7.36 -0.55
N GLY A 106 -1.55 7.32 0.75
CA GLY A 106 -1.86 6.08 1.45
C GLY A 106 -3.09 5.36 0.86
N SER A 107 -4.14 6.12 0.54
CA SER A 107 -5.31 5.58 -0.16
C SER A 107 -4.96 5.09 -1.57
N GLY A 108 -4.10 5.81 -2.30
CA GLY A 108 -3.61 5.38 -3.60
C GLY A 108 -2.84 4.07 -3.53
N GLY A 109 -1.94 3.91 -2.56
CA GLY A 109 -1.19 2.66 -2.36
C GLY A 109 -2.11 1.47 -2.12
N GLU A 110 -3.11 1.64 -1.29
CA GLU A 110 -4.09 0.60 -1.00
C GLU A 110 -4.90 0.20 -2.25
N ILE A 111 -5.34 1.19 -3.06
CA ILE A 111 -6.05 0.95 -4.33
C ILE A 111 -5.18 0.15 -5.30
N ARG A 112 -3.87 0.48 -5.39
CA ARG A 112 -2.95 -0.25 -6.28
C ARG A 112 -2.80 -1.70 -5.87
N ASP A 113 -2.69 -1.98 -4.59
CA ASP A 113 -2.62 -3.34 -4.07
C ASP A 113 -3.87 -4.15 -4.44
N GLU A 114 -5.05 -3.55 -4.29
CA GLU A 114 -6.28 -4.20 -4.74
C GLU A 114 -6.24 -4.49 -6.24
N GLY A 115 -5.91 -3.48 -7.06
CA GLY A 115 -5.87 -3.62 -8.52
C GLY A 115 -4.84 -4.64 -9.00
N ALA A 116 -3.72 -4.77 -8.29
CA ALA A 116 -2.62 -5.68 -8.59
C ALA A 116 -2.80 -7.10 -8.00
N THR A 117 -3.93 -7.41 -7.39
CA THR A 117 -4.19 -8.74 -6.84
C THR A 117 -4.47 -9.74 -7.95
N GLY A 118 -3.88 -10.92 -7.86
CA GLY A 118 -4.04 -12.00 -8.83
C GLY A 118 -3.56 -11.62 -10.23
N ARG A 119 -4.46 -11.72 -11.21
CA ARG A 119 -4.26 -11.29 -12.60
C ARG A 119 -5.03 -10.01 -12.95
N GLY A 120 -5.23 -9.16 -11.94
CA GLY A 120 -5.98 -7.92 -12.00
C GLY A 120 -7.37 -8.02 -11.37
N ALA A 121 -7.67 -7.07 -10.51
CA ALA A 121 -8.91 -6.99 -9.76
C ALA A 121 -9.54 -5.59 -9.83
N LYS A 122 -10.74 -5.44 -9.27
CA LYS A 122 -11.53 -4.21 -9.32
C LYS A 122 -11.74 -3.63 -7.92
N PRO A 123 -11.04 -2.56 -7.52
CA PRO A 123 -11.35 -1.80 -6.31
C PRO A 123 -12.78 -1.24 -6.35
N LYS A 124 -13.52 -1.34 -5.25
CA LYS A 124 -14.94 -0.97 -5.18
C LYS A 124 -15.26 0.11 -4.17
N ALA A 125 -14.70 0.02 -2.97
CA ALA A 125 -14.96 0.99 -1.93
C ALA A 125 -13.77 1.08 -0.96
N GLY A 126 -13.51 2.26 -0.43
CA GLY A 126 -12.42 2.51 0.50
C GLY A 126 -12.88 2.94 1.88
N LEU A 127 -11.94 2.89 2.80
CA LEU A 127 -12.04 3.44 4.14
C LEU A 127 -10.72 4.09 4.55
N THR A 128 -10.78 5.00 5.54
CA THR A 128 -9.58 5.52 6.20
C THR A 128 -9.77 5.53 7.70
N GLY A 129 -8.72 5.19 8.45
CA GLY A 129 -8.75 5.20 9.90
C GLY A 129 -7.52 5.91 10.46
N PHE A 130 -7.73 6.65 11.55
CA PHE A 130 -6.65 7.42 12.19
C PHE A 130 -6.59 7.13 13.67
N SER A 131 -5.39 6.88 14.18
CA SER A 131 -5.10 6.85 15.60
C SER A 131 -4.01 7.87 15.89
N VAL A 132 -4.27 8.80 16.78
CA VAL A 132 -3.37 9.91 17.14
C VAL A 132 -3.31 10.08 18.66
N SER A 133 -2.37 10.89 19.16
CA SER A 133 -2.31 11.32 20.56
C SER A 133 -3.42 12.31 20.89
N ASN A 134 -3.40 12.89 22.07
CA ASN A 134 -4.38 13.90 22.49
C ASN A 134 -4.43 15.09 21.53
N LEU A 135 -5.63 15.59 21.24
CA LEU A 135 -5.86 16.61 20.22
C LEU A 135 -5.42 18.01 20.68
N ILE A 136 -5.55 18.31 21.97
CA ILE A 136 -5.28 19.63 22.56
C ILE A 136 -5.98 20.73 21.74
N ILE A 137 -7.30 20.63 21.68
CA ILE A 137 -8.13 21.57 20.89
C ILE A 137 -8.06 22.97 21.54
N PRO A 138 -7.63 24.01 20.79
CA PRO A 138 -7.52 25.36 21.35
C PRO A 138 -8.83 25.85 21.96
N ASN A 139 -8.77 26.38 23.20
CA ASN A 139 -9.91 26.85 24.03
C ASN A 139 -10.90 25.72 24.41
N PHE A 140 -10.50 24.45 24.28
CA PHE A 140 -11.28 23.30 24.68
C PHE A 140 -10.38 22.16 25.19
N GLU A 141 -9.26 22.52 25.82
CA GLU A 141 -8.32 21.56 26.40
C GLU A 141 -8.98 20.74 27.51
N GLN A 142 -8.66 19.45 27.55
CA GLN A 142 -9.22 18.55 28.56
C GLN A 142 -8.29 18.41 29.76
N PRO A 143 -8.81 18.13 30.98
CA PRO A 143 -7.99 18.07 32.21
C PRO A 143 -6.88 16.99 32.18
N TRP A 144 -7.01 15.97 31.33
CA TRP A 144 -6.03 14.89 31.19
C TRP A 144 -5.02 15.14 30.07
N GLU A 145 -5.20 16.17 29.25
CA GLU A 145 -4.29 16.49 28.16
C GLU A 145 -3.06 17.25 28.69
N ASN A 146 -1.88 16.78 28.29
CA ASN A 146 -0.63 17.46 28.60
C ASN A 146 0.16 17.68 27.32
N PRO A 147 0.57 18.91 27.00
CA PRO A 147 1.40 19.17 25.84
C PRO A 147 2.73 18.42 25.93
N LEU A 148 3.03 17.62 24.93
CA LEU A 148 4.32 16.94 24.78
C LEU A 148 5.16 17.66 23.73
N SER A 149 6.47 17.73 24.00
CA SER A 149 7.42 18.20 22.99
C SER A 149 7.49 17.22 21.82
N LYS A 150 7.38 17.73 20.61
CA LYS A 150 7.54 16.97 19.36
C LYS A 150 8.42 17.75 18.38
N PRO A 151 9.05 17.09 17.40
CA PRO A 151 9.72 17.77 16.31
C PRO A 151 8.75 18.68 15.54
N ASN A 152 9.19 19.90 15.20
CA ASN A 152 8.33 20.89 14.52
C ASN A 152 7.78 20.40 13.16
N ARG A 153 8.52 19.52 12.48
CA ARG A 153 8.12 18.95 11.19
C ARG A 153 7.01 17.89 11.28
N ILE A 154 6.69 17.42 12.46
CA ILE A 154 5.57 16.49 12.67
C ILE A 154 4.31 17.30 12.94
N ALA A 155 3.25 17.06 12.18
CA ALA A 155 1.96 17.70 12.34
C ALA A 155 1.35 17.41 13.73
N SER A 156 0.48 18.30 14.20
CA SER A 156 -0.27 18.05 15.44
C SER A 156 -1.30 16.95 15.25
N ALA A 157 -1.70 16.31 16.35
CA ALA A 157 -2.81 15.35 16.33
C ALA A 157 -4.10 15.96 15.77
N LEU A 158 -4.34 17.24 16.07
CA LEU A 158 -5.50 17.98 15.56
C LEU A 158 -5.41 18.22 14.04
N ASP A 159 -4.24 18.64 13.54
CA ASP A 159 -4.05 18.83 12.09
C ASP A 159 -4.25 17.52 11.33
N ILE A 160 -3.72 16.42 11.85
CA ILE A 160 -3.92 15.08 11.26
C ILE A 160 -5.40 14.70 11.24
N MET A 161 -6.12 14.99 12.33
CA MET A 161 -7.57 14.74 12.40
C MET A 161 -8.36 15.52 11.37
N ILE A 162 -7.96 16.77 11.10
CA ILE A 162 -8.68 17.66 10.17
C ILE A 162 -8.33 17.32 8.74
N GLU A 163 -7.04 17.22 8.41
CA GLU A 163 -6.57 17.13 7.03
C GLU A 163 -6.46 15.70 6.51
N GLY A 164 -6.10 14.75 7.36
CA GLY A 164 -5.89 13.35 6.95
C GLY A 164 -7.14 12.71 6.31
N PRO A 165 -8.32 12.76 6.95
CA PRO A 165 -9.54 12.22 6.35
C PRO A 165 -9.93 12.90 5.03
N LEU A 166 -9.67 14.20 4.90
CA LEU A 166 -9.91 14.94 3.65
C LEU A 166 -9.00 14.46 2.53
N GLY A 167 -7.72 14.23 2.82
CA GLY A 167 -6.76 13.70 1.83
C GLY A 167 -7.17 12.33 1.32
N GLY A 168 -7.47 11.39 2.22
CA GLY A 168 -7.92 10.05 1.83
C GLY A 168 -9.24 10.06 1.05
N ALA A 169 -10.19 10.91 1.46
CA ALA A 169 -11.46 11.07 0.74
C ALA A 169 -11.27 11.68 -0.65
N ALA A 170 -10.40 12.69 -0.78
CA ALA A 170 -10.12 13.35 -2.05
C ALA A 170 -9.55 12.36 -3.08
N PHE A 171 -8.56 11.55 -2.69
CA PHE A 171 -7.99 10.54 -3.59
C PHE A 171 -9.06 9.54 -4.07
N ASN A 172 -9.83 8.99 -3.14
CA ASN A 172 -10.91 8.05 -3.49
C ASN A 172 -11.92 8.68 -4.44
N ASN A 173 -12.30 9.94 -4.20
CA ASN A 173 -13.27 10.67 -5.02
C ASN A 173 -12.77 10.90 -6.46
N GLU A 174 -11.53 11.34 -6.63
CA GLU A 174 -10.94 11.52 -7.96
C GLU A 174 -10.69 10.21 -8.69
N PHE A 175 -10.23 9.18 -7.98
CA PHE A 175 -10.12 7.83 -8.55
C PHE A 175 -11.48 7.29 -8.98
N GLY A 176 -12.56 7.70 -8.33
CA GLY A 176 -13.93 7.30 -8.68
C GLY A 176 -14.41 6.05 -7.96
N ARG A 177 -14.00 5.86 -6.69
CA ARG A 177 -14.60 4.90 -5.78
C ARG A 177 -15.07 5.60 -4.50
N PRO A 178 -16.17 5.17 -3.86
CA PRO A 178 -16.63 5.78 -2.63
C PRO A 178 -15.68 5.49 -1.45
N ALA A 179 -15.39 6.50 -0.64
CA ALA A 179 -14.84 6.36 0.70
C ALA A 179 -16.01 6.18 1.68
N LEU A 180 -16.32 4.93 2.05
CA LEU A 180 -17.56 4.61 2.75
C LEU A 180 -17.44 4.67 4.26
N LEU A 181 -16.31 4.25 4.79
CA LEU A 181 -16.11 3.98 6.19
C LEU A 181 -14.82 4.60 6.69
N GLY A 182 -14.70 4.67 7.99
CA GLY A 182 -13.50 5.07 8.66
C GLY A 182 -13.68 5.07 10.16
N TYR A 183 -12.60 5.34 10.85
CA TYR A 183 -12.63 5.59 12.28
C TYR A 183 -11.64 6.69 12.63
N PHE A 184 -11.88 7.31 13.77
CA PHE A 184 -10.96 8.23 14.40
C PHE A 184 -10.85 7.91 15.88
N ARG A 185 -9.63 7.82 16.41
CA ARG A 185 -9.41 7.62 17.84
C ARG A 185 -8.18 8.38 18.34
N THR A 186 -8.22 8.76 19.60
CA THR A 186 -7.08 9.28 20.35
C THR A 186 -6.68 8.31 21.45
N TYR A 187 -5.40 8.24 21.73
CA TYR A 187 -4.89 7.54 22.90
C TYR A 187 -3.57 8.14 23.35
N GLU A 188 -3.53 8.52 24.62
CA GLU A 188 -2.32 8.92 25.34
C GLU A 188 -2.54 8.68 26.82
N GLU A 189 -1.62 7.98 27.46
CA GLU A 189 -1.72 7.60 28.85
C GLU A 189 -0.34 7.62 29.54
N LYS A 190 -0.32 8.04 30.81
CA LYS A 190 0.82 7.87 31.69
C LYS A 190 0.83 6.45 32.25
N VAL A 191 1.90 5.73 32.06
CA VAL A 191 2.08 4.37 32.53
C VAL A 191 3.35 4.25 33.35
N ASN A 192 3.32 3.41 34.37
CA ASN A 192 4.51 3.03 35.12
C ASN A 192 5.25 1.95 34.34
N SER A 193 6.47 2.23 33.90
CA SER A 193 7.33 1.27 33.23
C SER A 193 8.53 0.89 34.12
N PHE A 194 9.38 0.02 33.59
CA PHE A 194 10.63 -0.39 34.24
C PHE A 194 11.60 0.80 34.45
N ASN A 195 11.49 1.84 33.61
CA ASN A 195 12.32 3.04 33.64
C ASN A 195 11.68 4.23 34.39
N GLY A 196 10.57 4.00 35.07
CA GLY A 196 9.79 5.04 35.74
C GLY A 196 8.48 5.36 35.00
N GLU A 197 7.93 6.54 35.26
CA GLU A 197 6.73 7.02 34.56
C GLU A 197 7.05 7.36 33.12
N GLU A 198 6.29 6.80 32.19
CA GLU A 198 6.37 7.06 30.74
C GLU A 198 5.01 7.50 30.23
N VAL A 199 5.01 8.35 29.20
CA VAL A 199 3.80 8.68 28.44
C VAL A 199 3.77 7.83 27.18
N ARG A 200 2.70 7.06 27.00
CA ARG A 200 2.46 6.22 25.83
C ARG A 200 1.27 6.72 25.05
N GLY A 201 1.41 6.81 23.75
CA GLY A 201 0.36 7.30 22.86
C GLY A 201 0.76 7.16 21.39
N TYR A 202 -0.14 7.53 20.52
CA TYR A 202 0.11 7.56 19.08
C TYR A 202 0.78 8.87 18.64
N HIS A 203 1.95 9.19 19.21
CA HIS A 203 2.74 10.37 18.86
C HIS A 203 3.30 10.28 17.43
N LYS A 204 3.65 9.10 16.96
CA LYS A 204 3.67 8.75 15.54
C LYS A 204 2.28 8.24 15.22
N PRO A 205 1.51 8.91 14.37
CA PRO A 205 0.14 8.51 14.10
C PRO A 205 0.09 7.15 13.41
N ILE A 206 -1.02 6.47 13.52
CA ILE A 206 -1.37 5.39 12.60
C ILE A 206 -2.41 5.93 11.65
N MET A 207 -2.13 5.91 10.37
CA MET A 207 -3.07 6.12 9.27
C MET A 207 -3.29 4.79 8.58
N LEU A 208 -4.53 4.32 8.54
CA LEU A 208 -4.96 3.16 7.80
C LEU A 208 -5.73 3.59 6.56
N ALA A 209 -5.30 3.08 5.40
CA ALA A 209 -6.12 3.03 4.21
C ALA A 209 -6.56 1.59 3.99
N GLY A 210 -7.82 1.38 3.73
CA GLY A 210 -8.36 0.05 3.51
C GLY A 210 -9.42 0.05 2.43
N GLY A 211 -9.68 -1.10 1.87
CA GLY A 211 -10.66 -1.23 0.83
C GLY A 211 -11.19 -2.64 0.66
N ILE A 212 -12.23 -2.68 -0.14
CA ILE A 212 -12.89 -3.90 -0.56
C ILE A 212 -13.09 -3.85 -2.07
N GLY A 213 -12.78 -4.95 -2.74
CA GLY A 213 -12.92 -5.06 -4.19
C GLY A 213 -13.49 -6.41 -4.63
N ASN A 214 -13.47 -6.63 -5.93
CA ASN A 214 -13.89 -7.89 -6.55
C ASN A 214 -12.79 -8.43 -7.47
N ILE A 215 -12.69 -9.76 -7.49
CA ILE A 215 -11.84 -10.48 -8.43
C ILE A 215 -12.61 -11.68 -9.02
N ARG A 216 -12.36 -12.02 -10.27
CA ARG A 216 -12.90 -13.23 -10.91
C ARG A 216 -12.22 -14.48 -10.37
N GLY A 217 -12.94 -15.58 -10.29
CA GLY A 217 -12.42 -16.85 -9.80
C GLY A 217 -11.19 -17.32 -10.56
N GLU A 218 -11.20 -17.24 -11.88
CA GLU A 218 -10.07 -17.62 -12.76
C GLU A 218 -8.85 -16.68 -12.65
N HIS A 219 -9.00 -15.53 -12.03
CA HIS A 219 -7.91 -14.53 -11.89
C HIS A 219 -7.31 -14.46 -10.48
N VAL A 220 -7.81 -15.23 -9.53
CA VAL A 220 -7.31 -15.20 -8.14
C VAL A 220 -5.86 -15.63 -8.03
N GLN A 221 -5.47 -16.64 -8.82
CA GLN A 221 -4.08 -17.10 -8.85
C GLN A 221 -3.32 -16.43 -9.97
N LYS A 222 -2.11 -15.96 -9.67
CA LYS A 222 -1.18 -15.44 -10.67
C LYS A 222 -0.77 -16.55 -11.63
N GLY A 223 -0.50 -16.21 -12.88
CA GLY A 223 -0.07 -17.16 -13.93
C GLY A 223 1.41 -17.48 -13.86
N GLU A 224 1.83 -18.50 -14.59
CA GLU A 224 3.24 -18.76 -14.79
C GLU A 224 3.87 -17.73 -15.73
N ILE A 225 5.08 -17.28 -15.42
CA ILE A 225 5.87 -16.38 -16.28
C ILE A 225 6.77 -17.24 -17.18
N PRO A 226 6.49 -17.40 -18.47
CA PRO A 226 7.35 -18.15 -19.37
C PRO A 226 8.64 -17.39 -19.69
N VAL A 227 9.69 -18.11 -20.07
CA VAL A 227 10.93 -17.51 -20.57
C VAL A 227 10.63 -16.69 -21.83
N GLY A 228 11.09 -15.44 -21.86
CA GLY A 228 10.84 -14.50 -22.96
C GLY A 228 9.58 -13.64 -22.79
N ALA A 229 8.82 -13.81 -21.70
CA ALA A 229 7.74 -12.89 -21.37
C ALA A 229 8.22 -11.45 -21.30
N LYS A 230 7.36 -10.52 -21.68
CA LYS A 230 7.66 -9.08 -21.62
C LYS A 230 7.29 -8.52 -20.25
N LEU A 231 8.16 -7.65 -19.74
CA LEU A 231 7.92 -6.87 -18.53
C LEU A 231 7.51 -5.46 -18.94
N ILE A 232 6.42 -4.98 -18.38
CA ILE A 232 5.84 -3.67 -18.72
C ILE A 232 5.72 -2.85 -17.45
N VAL A 233 6.07 -1.57 -17.55
CA VAL A 233 5.69 -0.53 -16.58
C VAL A 233 4.45 0.18 -17.13
N LEU A 234 3.34 0.06 -16.43
CA LEU A 234 2.09 0.74 -16.75
C LEU A 234 1.93 1.92 -15.78
N GLY A 235 1.71 3.11 -16.30
CA GLY A 235 1.39 4.29 -15.48
C GLY A 235 2.20 5.52 -15.82
N GLY A 236 2.35 6.41 -14.83
CA GLY A 236 3.01 7.69 -14.97
C GLY A 236 4.53 7.61 -15.14
N PRO A 237 5.18 8.72 -15.50
CA PRO A 237 6.63 8.78 -15.65
C PRO A 237 7.37 8.69 -14.31
N ALA A 238 8.62 8.28 -14.36
CA ALA A 238 9.54 8.43 -13.24
C ALA A 238 9.80 9.93 -12.99
N MET A 239 9.72 10.32 -11.74
CA MET A 239 10.00 11.68 -11.25
C MET A 239 10.88 11.58 -10.01
N ASN A 240 11.55 12.67 -9.66
CA ASN A 240 12.46 12.70 -8.51
C ASN A 240 11.69 12.91 -7.18
N ILE A 241 10.80 12.01 -6.86
CA ILE A 241 9.94 12.02 -5.67
C ILE A 241 10.03 10.70 -4.90
N GLY A 242 9.87 10.78 -3.59
CA GLY A 242 9.83 9.62 -2.69
C GLY A 242 11.15 8.85 -2.60
N LEU A 243 12.25 9.38 -3.14
CA LEU A 243 13.54 8.70 -3.13
C LEU A 243 14.00 8.43 -1.70
N GLY A 244 14.09 7.16 -1.32
CA GLY A 244 14.41 6.75 0.04
C GLY A 244 13.24 6.85 1.03
N GLY A 245 12.01 7.10 0.57
CA GLY A 245 10.81 7.25 1.40
C GLY A 245 10.51 6.00 2.23
N GLY A 246 10.61 4.82 1.64
CA GLY A 246 10.44 3.57 2.36
C GLY A 246 11.45 3.40 3.51
N ALA A 247 12.71 3.79 3.31
CA ALA A 247 13.72 3.77 4.35
C ALA A 247 13.41 4.79 5.47
N ALA A 248 12.97 6.01 5.12
CA ALA A 248 12.56 7.02 6.08
C ALA A 248 11.36 6.56 6.93
N SER A 249 10.38 5.91 6.31
CA SER A 249 9.21 5.35 7.00
C SER A 249 9.57 4.26 8.02
N SER A 250 10.67 3.55 7.82
CA SER A 250 11.14 2.48 8.71
C SER A 250 11.90 2.99 9.94
N MET A 251 12.25 4.27 10.00
CA MET A 251 12.95 4.86 11.15
C MET A 251 11.98 5.34 12.24
N ASP A 252 12.49 5.46 13.45
CA ASP A 252 11.76 6.11 14.54
C ASP A 252 11.49 7.58 14.18
N SER A 253 10.32 8.07 14.55
CA SER A 253 9.93 9.46 14.31
C SER A 253 10.95 10.43 14.90
N GLY A 254 11.41 11.38 14.09
CA GLY A 254 12.36 12.40 14.51
C GLY A 254 13.84 12.01 14.43
N LYS A 255 14.17 10.79 14.05
CA LYS A 255 15.58 10.35 13.85
C LYS A 255 16.09 10.57 12.42
N SER A 256 15.22 10.68 11.44
CA SER A 256 15.58 11.00 10.06
C SER A 256 16.00 12.46 9.92
N LYS A 257 16.73 12.77 8.85
CA LYS A 257 17.04 14.16 8.49
C LYS A 257 15.78 14.84 7.94
N GLU A 258 15.61 16.12 8.25
CA GLU A 258 14.42 16.89 7.84
C GLU A 258 14.19 16.88 6.31
N ASP A 259 15.26 17.07 5.53
CA ASP A 259 15.19 17.01 4.06
C ASP A 259 14.68 15.64 3.55
N LEU A 260 15.08 14.55 4.22
CA LEU A 260 14.64 13.20 3.87
C LEU A 260 13.17 12.97 4.25
N ASP A 261 12.72 13.54 5.36
CA ASP A 261 11.32 13.47 5.78
C ASP A 261 10.40 14.14 4.73
N PHE A 262 10.76 15.35 4.27
CA PHE A 262 9.99 16.04 3.25
C PHE A 262 10.07 15.35 1.87
N ALA A 263 11.24 14.84 1.50
CA ALA A 263 11.41 14.09 0.25
C ALA A 263 10.62 12.76 0.25
N SER A 264 10.28 12.24 1.43
CA SER A 264 9.49 11.00 1.56
C SER A 264 8.00 11.19 1.27
N VAL A 265 7.50 12.43 1.33
CA VAL A 265 6.10 12.73 1.01
C VAL A 265 5.94 12.72 -0.51
N GLN A 266 5.07 11.87 -0.99
CA GLN A 266 4.82 11.67 -2.41
C GLN A 266 3.71 12.61 -2.89
N ARG A 267 3.65 12.83 -4.21
CA ARG A 267 2.51 13.49 -4.85
C ARG A 267 1.46 12.46 -5.24
N GLU A 268 0.22 12.86 -5.14
CA GLU A 268 -0.92 12.09 -5.57
C GLU A 268 -1.27 12.39 -7.03
N ASN A 269 -1.65 11.37 -7.77
CA ASN A 269 -2.22 11.49 -9.10
C ASN A 269 -3.32 10.45 -9.32
N PRO A 270 -4.49 10.66 -8.68
CA PRO A 270 -5.60 9.72 -8.73
C PRO A 270 -6.12 9.47 -10.15
N GLU A 271 -6.05 10.47 -11.03
CA GLU A 271 -6.43 10.34 -12.44
C GLU A 271 -5.53 9.34 -13.17
N MET A 272 -4.22 9.43 -12.99
CA MET A 272 -3.29 8.48 -13.62
C MET A 272 -3.54 7.07 -13.09
N GLU A 273 -3.74 6.92 -11.81
CA GLU A 273 -4.05 5.61 -11.21
C GLU A 273 -5.38 5.05 -11.72
N ARG A 274 -6.38 5.90 -11.89
CA ARG A 274 -7.64 5.52 -12.52
C ARG A 274 -7.46 5.03 -13.96
N ARG A 275 -6.63 5.71 -14.75
CA ARG A 275 -6.31 5.30 -16.12
C ARG A 275 -5.63 3.93 -16.15
N CYS A 276 -4.68 3.70 -15.23
CA CYS A 276 -4.06 2.37 -15.08
C CYS A 276 -5.10 1.30 -14.75
N GLN A 277 -5.99 1.59 -13.79
CA GLN A 277 -7.05 0.66 -13.41
C GLN A 277 -7.99 0.36 -14.59
N GLU A 278 -8.27 1.32 -15.45
CA GLU A 278 -9.10 1.08 -16.64
C GLU A 278 -8.42 0.14 -17.64
N VAL A 279 -7.10 0.20 -17.77
CA VAL A 279 -6.34 -0.79 -18.57
C VAL A 279 -6.43 -2.17 -17.93
N ILE A 280 -6.22 -2.27 -16.63
CA ILE A 280 -6.36 -3.54 -15.89
C ILE A 280 -7.77 -4.09 -16.02
N ASP A 281 -8.78 -3.22 -15.89
CA ASP A 281 -10.20 -3.60 -16.06
C ASP A 281 -10.46 -4.19 -17.45
N ARG A 282 -9.92 -3.59 -18.50
CA ARG A 282 -10.06 -4.14 -19.87
C ARG A 282 -9.36 -5.48 -20.02
N CYS A 283 -8.22 -5.68 -19.36
CA CYS A 283 -7.52 -6.96 -19.42
C CYS A 283 -8.32 -8.08 -18.73
N TRP A 284 -8.75 -7.89 -17.48
CA TRP A 284 -9.51 -8.95 -16.78
C TRP A 284 -10.90 -9.20 -17.39
N GLN A 285 -11.51 -8.21 -18.07
CA GLN A 285 -12.80 -8.39 -18.80
C GLN A 285 -12.69 -9.39 -19.95
N LEU A 286 -11.50 -9.63 -20.47
CA LEU A 286 -11.25 -10.62 -21.53
C LEU A 286 -11.34 -12.09 -21.05
N GLY A 287 -11.52 -12.34 -19.76
CA GLY A 287 -11.62 -13.70 -19.21
C GLY A 287 -10.35 -14.51 -19.45
N ASP A 288 -10.49 -15.65 -20.08
CA ASP A 288 -9.35 -16.55 -20.40
C ASP A 288 -8.31 -15.89 -21.30
N GLU A 289 -8.68 -14.88 -22.09
CA GLU A 289 -7.78 -14.11 -22.96
C GLU A 289 -7.06 -12.97 -22.23
N ASN A 290 -7.22 -12.83 -20.93
CA ASN A 290 -6.53 -11.82 -20.13
C ASN A 290 -5.00 -11.89 -20.39
N PRO A 291 -4.37 -10.84 -20.95
CA PRO A 291 -2.95 -10.86 -21.27
C PRO A 291 -2.06 -10.79 -20.03
N ILE A 292 -2.60 -10.35 -18.90
CA ILE A 292 -1.85 -10.23 -17.64
C ILE A 292 -1.60 -11.64 -17.10
N LEU A 293 -0.33 -12.05 -17.05
CA LEU A 293 0.10 -13.27 -16.39
C LEU A 293 0.36 -13.01 -14.90
N PHE A 294 1.05 -11.90 -14.64
CA PHE A 294 1.46 -11.48 -13.31
C PHE A 294 1.42 -9.96 -13.24
N ILE A 295 0.97 -9.42 -12.14
CA ILE A 295 0.94 -7.98 -11.90
C ILE A 295 1.36 -7.68 -10.47
N HIS A 296 2.09 -6.58 -10.28
CA HIS A 296 2.46 -6.03 -8.99
C HIS A 296 2.35 -4.51 -9.02
N ASP A 297 2.03 -3.88 -7.92
CA ASP A 297 2.05 -2.43 -7.81
C ASP A 297 3.46 -1.89 -7.62
N VAL A 298 3.65 -0.60 -7.84
CA VAL A 298 4.90 0.10 -7.56
C VAL A 298 4.70 0.95 -6.31
N GLY A 299 5.30 0.52 -5.22
CA GLY A 299 5.24 1.19 -3.91
C GLY A 299 6.63 1.59 -3.42
N ALA A 300 6.92 1.27 -2.16
CA ALA A 300 8.20 1.55 -1.51
C ALA A 300 9.39 0.96 -2.28
N GLY A 301 10.45 1.76 -2.45
CA GLY A 301 11.63 1.39 -3.25
C GLY A 301 11.43 1.48 -4.76
N GLY A 302 10.26 1.86 -5.23
CA GLY A 302 9.99 2.06 -6.65
C GLY A 302 10.17 0.80 -7.49
N LEU A 303 10.66 0.97 -8.71
CA LEU A 303 10.91 -0.16 -9.62
C LEU A 303 12.00 -1.10 -9.12
N SER A 304 12.91 -0.62 -8.25
CA SER A 304 13.98 -1.44 -7.67
C SER A 304 13.45 -2.53 -6.73
N ASN A 305 12.24 -2.38 -6.23
CA ASN A 305 11.52 -3.39 -5.46
C ASN A 305 10.51 -4.14 -6.33
N ALA A 306 9.62 -3.43 -6.99
CA ALA A 306 8.51 -4.03 -7.72
C ALA A 306 8.93 -4.98 -8.85
N MET A 307 9.95 -4.63 -9.64
CA MET A 307 10.41 -5.48 -10.75
C MET A 307 11.12 -6.76 -10.28
N PRO A 308 12.09 -6.71 -9.35
CA PRO A 308 12.68 -7.93 -8.79
C PRO A 308 11.65 -8.81 -8.07
N GLU A 309 10.71 -8.22 -7.33
CA GLU A 309 9.65 -8.95 -6.64
C GLU A 309 8.76 -9.71 -7.65
N LEU A 310 8.31 -9.04 -8.70
CA LEU A 310 7.50 -9.65 -9.75
C LEU A 310 8.19 -10.88 -10.38
N VAL A 311 9.47 -10.76 -10.74
CA VAL A 311 10.18 -11.89 -11.38
C VAL A 311 10.57 -12.97 -10.38
N HIS A 312 10.87 -12.60 -9.12
CA HIS A 312 11.17 -13.54 -8.04
C HIS A 312 9.96 -14.41 -7.73
N ASP A 313 8.80 -13.81 -7.54
CA ASP A 313 7.55 -14.52 -7.24
C ASP A 313 7.10 -15.40 -8.42
N GLY A 314 7.44 -14.99 -9.63
CA GLY A 314 7.28 -15.80 -10.83
C GLY A 314 8.38 -16.86 -11.05
N GLU A 315 9.30 -17.05 -10.08
CA GLU A 315 10.44 -17.99 -10.16
C GLU A 315 11.33 -17.75 -11.38
N ARG A 316 11.59 -16.49 -11.71
CA ARG A 316 12.39 -16.06 -12.88
C ARG A 316 13.43 -15.02 -12.49
N GLY A 317 14.41 -14.83 -13.40
CA GLY A 317 15.22 -13.62 -13.44
C GLY A 317 14.68 -12.65 -14.48
N GLY A 318 15.15 -11.39 -14.43
CA GLY A 318 14.74 -10.35 -15.36
C GLY A 318 15.91 -9.59 -15.97
N LYS A 319 15.71 -9.07 -17.18
CA LYS A 319 16.58 -8.07 -17.80
C LYS A 319 15.82 -6.78 -17.94
N PHE A 320 16.30 -5.73 -17.28
CA PHE A 320 15.63 -4.43 -17.21
C PHE A 320 16.46 -3.40 -17.99
N ASP A 321 15.80 -2.69 -18.92
CA ASP A 321 16.40 -1.56 -19.62
C ASP A 321 15.89 -0.25 -19.00
N LEU A 322 16.69 0.34 -18.12
CA LEU A 322 16.33 1.57 -17.43
C LEU A 322 16.15 2.78 -18.36
N ARG A 323 16.77 2.75 -19.57
CA ARG A 323 16.63 3.84 -20.53
C ARG A 323 15.31 3.85 -21.27
N SER A 324 14.58 2.73 -21.25
CA SER A 324 13.23 2.62 -21.81
C SER A 324 12.14 3.15 -20.88
N ILE A 325 12.47 3.41 -19.61
CA ILE A 325 11.53 3.95 -18.63
C ILE A 325 11.25 5.40 -18.95
N LEU A 326 9.96 5.74 -19.06
CA LEU A 326 9.55 7.12 -19.27
C LEU A 326 9.93 7.97 -18.05
N CYS A 327 10.69 9.04 -18.27
CA CYS A 327 11.12 9.98 -17.25
C CYS A 327 10.60 11.37 -17.58
N ASP A 328 10.01 12.04 -16.62
CA ASP A 328 9.51 13.41 -16.77
C ASP A 328 10.63 14.45 -16.60
N GLU A 329 11.63 14.11 -15.78
CA GLU A 329 12.77 14.99 -15.50
C GLU A 329 14.00 14.56 -16.31
N LYS A 330 14.56 15.52 -17.06
CA LYS A 330 15.79 15.30 -17.80
C LYS A 330 16.98 15.21 -16.83
N GLY A 331 17.85 14.22 -17.06
CA GLY A 331 19.10 14.08 -16.31
C GLY A 331 18.99 13.21 -15.07
N MET A 332 17.88 12.52 -14.86
CA MET A 332 17.79 11.52 -13.80
C MET A 332 18.89 10.46 -13.94
N SER A 333 19.58 10.19 -12.84
CA SER A 333 20.57 9.11 -12.75
C SER A 333 19.90 7.74 -12.79
N PRO A 334 20.64 6.67 -13.10
CA PRO A 334 20.08 5.31 -13.01
C PRO A 334 19.50 4.97 -11.64
N LEU A 335 20.11 5.49 -10.55
CA LEU A 335 19.59 5.33 -9.19
C LEU A 335 18.22 5.99 -9.04
N GLU A 336 18.09 7.25 -9.46
CA GLU A 336 16.83 7.99 -9.38
C GLU A 336 15.74 7.35 -10.22
N ILE A 337 16.05 6.88 -11.44
CA ILE A 337 15.08 6.17 -12.28
C ILE A 337 14.60 4.87 -11.63
N TRP A 338 15.52 4.12 -11.02
CA TRP A 338 15.24 2.80 -10.49
C TRP A 338 14.58 2.82 -9.12
N CYS A 339 14.93 3.79 -8.27
CA CYS A 339 14.57 3.82 -6.86
C CYS A 339 13.57 4.92 -6.47
N ASN A 340 13.12 5.77 -7.41
CA ASN A 340 12.09 6.74 -7.10
C ASN A 340 10.75 6.05 -6.82
N GLU A 341 10.00 6.60 -5.89
CA GLU A 341 8.69 6.10 -5.50
C GLU A 341 7.56 6.90 -6.17
N SER A 342 7.76 7.30 -7.45
CA SER A 342 6.65 7.82 -8.25
C SER A 342 5.57 6.78 -8.30
N GLN A 343 4.45 7.09 -7.71
CA GLN A 343 3.32 6.18 -7.57
C GLN A 343 2.49 6.15 -8.86
N GLU A 344 1.29 5.58 -8.78
CA GLU A 344 0.39 5.40 -9.92
C GLU A 344 1.04 4.61 -11.06
N ARG A 345 1.82 3.60 -10.67
CA ARG A 345 2.47 2.66 -11.58
C ARG A 345 2.25 1.22 -11.15
N TYR A 346 2.21 0.35 -12.16
CA TYR A 346 2.18 -1.10 -11.99
C TYR A 346 3.27 -1.72 -12.84
N VAL A 347 3.74 -2.88 -12.44
CA VAL A 347 4.60 -3.74 -13.25
C VAL A 347 3.85 -5.01 -13.61
N LEU A 348 3.94 -5.41 -14.87
CA LEU A 348 3.20 -6.55 -15.40
C LEU A 348 4.12 -7.47 -16.17
N SER A 349 3.81 -8.76 -16.13
CA SER A 349 4.33 -9.74 -17.08
C SER A 349 3.24 -10.16 -18.03
N ILE A 350 3.53 -10.10 -19.33
CA ILE A 350 2.61 -10.48 -20.40
C ILE A 350 3.31 -11.36 -21.44
N LEU A 351 2.53 -12.11 -22.21
CA LEU A 351 3.04 -12.79 -23.40
C LEU A 351 3.24 -11.77 -24.53
N GLU A 352 4.30 -11.96 -25.32
CA GLU A 352 4.43 -11.34 -26.63
C GLU A 352 3.47 -12.06 -27.59
N LYS A 353 2.48 -11.34 -28.13
CA LYS A 353 1.57 -11.84 -29.15
C LYS A 353 2.10 -11.53 -30.55
#